data_9e92299cdbcb3666c638ad6fcab07d27
#
_entry.id   9e92299cdbcb3666c638ad6fcab07d27
#
_cell.length_a   1.000
_cell.length_b   1.000
_cell.length_c   1.000
_cell.angle_alpha   90.00
_cell.angle_beta   90.00
_cell.angle_gamma   90.00
#
_symmetry.space_group_name_H-M   'P 1'
#
loop_
_entity.id
_entity.type
_entity.pdbx_description
1 polymer ?
#
loop_
_entity_poly.entity_id
_entity_poly.type
_entity_poly.pdbx_seq_one_letter_code
_entity_poly.pdbx_strand_id
1 'polypeptide(L)'
;MRRTVKRAVAVGMACVMAAGLAGCTGSANATKAPETTAAPATEAPKTEEAKTEGESSGEEAKAAETTGEKKDYKIAVLLPGPTGYFVATKEGVDAAAAEYGVTIEYADAQWDASKQLAQAEDFMVKGVDLIALCCVDSGSGEKIVKSAQESDIPVLAFTNAIGSEETGEYAGLVSYVGQNEVNTGAVTGEIAKNLLGGDGGKAILIEGVPGTTPQINRKKGLEQALEGSNIEIIYNQTSNWEKEQALKIVEDLIQKKMEFNVVICQDDNSATGAGQALKEAGMKEDVKVIGLGGSKDGLQAVKDGVIDGTTYMSAVEEGHLAIETSVKYLNGEKVEPVTEIRQVEVNRDNVDTFKGEW
;
A
#
# COMPACT_ATOMS: atom_id res chain seq x y z
N MET A 1 -23.63 2.38 -56.35
CA MET A 1 -23.77 0.98 -56.81
C MET A 1 -23.85 0.06 -55.61
N ARG A 2 -24.95 -0.61 -55.51
CA ARG A 2 -25.36 -1.62 -54.52
C ARG A 2 -24.43 -2.83 -54.53
N ARG A 3 -24.18 -3.42 -53.34
CA ARG A 3 -24.59 -4.82 -53.09
C ARG A 3 -24.33 -5.21 -51.61
N THR A 4 -25.42 -5.41 -50.98
CA THR A 4 -25.71 -6.19 -49.77
C THR A 4 -25.45 -7.67 -49.99
N VAL A 5 -24.93 -8.41 -49.01
CA VAL A 5 -25.31 -9.81 -48.78
C VAL A 5 -25.39 -10.08 -47.29
N LYS A 6 -26.58 -10.55 -46.91
CA LYS A 6 -27.02 -11.06 -45.61
C LYS A 6 -26.76 -12.56 -45.47
N ARG A 7 -26.85 -13.04 -44.24
CA ARG A 7 -27.38 -14.30 -43.68
C ARG A 7 -26.34 -15.00 -42.80
N ALA A 8 -26.51 -15.07 -41.52
CA ALA A 8 -27.50 -15.69 -40.62
C ALA A 8 -27.62 -17.23 -40.76
N VAL A 9 -27.48 -17.92 -39.65
CA VAL A 9 -28.14 -19.10 -39.10
C VAL A 9 -27.27 -19.63 -37.97
N ALA A 10 -27.57 -19.60 -36.77
CA ALA A 10 -28.45 -20.05 -35.72
C ALA A 10 -28.68 -21.58 -35.67
N VAL A 11 -28.91 -22.06 -34.43
CA VAL A 11 -29.44 -23.38 -34.01
C VAL A 11 -28.32 -24.34 -33.58
N GLY A 12 -28.24 -24.91 -32.39
CA GLY A 12 -29.17 -25.02 -31.29
C GLY A 12 -28.97 -26.36 -30.58
N MET A 13 -29.54 -26.47 -29.40
CA MET A 13 -29.84 -27.70 -28.68
C MET A 13 -28.69 -28.37 -27.89
N ALA A 14 -28.83 -28.65 -26.71
CA ALA A 14 -29.80 -28.88 -25.62
C ALA A 14 -29.36 -30.10 -24.79
N CYS A 15 -29.45 -29.91 -23.49
CA CYS A 15 -29.78 -30.87 -22.43
C CYS A 15 -29.23 -32.30 -22.46
N VAL A 16 -28.65 -32.74 -21.36
CA VAL A 16 -29.23 -33.83 -20.56
C VAL A 16 -28.75 -33.72 -19.12
N MET A 17 -29.70 -33.67 -18.19
CA MET A 17 -29.55 -33.97 -16.77
C MET A 17 -29.42 -35.48 -16.58
N ALA A 18 -28.63 -35.88 -15.58
CA ALA A 18 -28.89 -37.10 -14.85
C ALA A 18 -28.39 -36.96 -13.41
N ALA A 19 -29.34 -37.03 -12.50
CA ALA A 19 -29.18 -37.19 -11.09
C ALA A 19 -28.80 -38.63 -10.75
N GLY A 20 -27.97 -38.80 -9.74
CA GLY A 20 -27.67 -40.10 -9.13
C GLY A 20 -27.35 -39.93 -7.66
N LEU A 21 -28.36 -40.16 -6.82
CA LEU A 21 -28.29 -40.38 -5.37
C LEU A 21 -27.93 -41.83 -5.08
N ALA A 22 -27.02 -42.04 -4.11
CA ALA A 22 -26.97 -43.11 -3.13
C ALA A 22 -25.59 -43.01 -2.44
N GLY A 23 -25.40 -42.88 -1.14
CA GLY A 23 -26.06 -43.49 0.01
C GLY A 23 -25.10 -44.50 0.63
N CYS A 24 -24.80 -44.34 1.90
CA CYS A 24 -24.34 -45.30 2.93
C CYS A 24 -23.04 -44.91 3.62
N THR A 25 -23.18 -44.34 4.83
CA THR A 25 -23.07 -44.95 6.18
C THR A 25 -21.72 -45.61 6.53
N GLY A 26 -21.14 -45.16 7.60
CA GLY A 26 -20.38 -46.02 8.50
C GLY A 26 -19.11 -45.40 9.07
N SER A 27 -19.21 -45.01 10.20
CA SER A 27 -18.62 -45.45 11.46
C SER A 27 -17.52 -44.55 12.06
N ALA A 28 -17.86 -44.07 13.21
CA ALA A 28 -16.99 -43.40 14.17
C ALA A 28 -15.84 -44.31 14.66
N ASN A 29 -14.68 -43.72 14.81
CA ASN A 29 -13.76 -44.23 15.82
C ASN A 29 -13.06 -43.03 16.51
N ALA A 30 -13.44 -42.86 17.77
CA ALA A 30 -12.81 -41.95 18.71
C ALA A 30 -11.51 -42.59 19.22
N THR A 31 -10.43 -41.86 19.16
CA THR A 31 -9.22 -42.20 19.90
C THR A 31 -8.81 -41.01 20.78
N LYS A 32 -8.80 -41.31 22.06
CA LYS A 32 -8.46 -40.59 23.26
C LYS A 32 -7.16 -39.79 23.18
N ALA A 33 -7.21 -38.60 23.76
CA ALA A 33 -6.07 -37.83 24.22
C ALA A 33 -5.40 -38.50 25.45
N PRO A 34 -4.10 -38.33 25.66
CA PRO A 34 -3.50 -38.51 26.96
C PRO A 34 -3.36 -37.19 27.72
N GLU A 35 -3.67 -37.30 28.98
CA GLU A 35 -3.65 -36.28 30.02
C GLU A 35 -2.22 -35.81 30.37
N THR A 36 -2.21 -34.61 30.75
CA THR A 36 -1.22 -33.75 31.40
C THR A 36 -0.66 -34.32 32.70
N THR A 37 0.62 -34.15 32.92
CA THR A 37 1.21 -34.11 34.27
C THR A 37 1.85 -32.74 34.52
N ALA A 38 1.41 -32.14 35.59
CA ALA A 38 1.89 -30.84 36.11
C ALA A 38 3.01 -31.05 37.13
N ALA A 39 3.79 -30.00 37.26
CA ALA A 39 4.54 -29.45 38.40
C ALA A 39 6.04 -29.86 38.50
N PRO A 40 6.86 -29.10 39.23
CA PRO A 40 6.58 -27.92 40.09
C PRO A 40 7.47 -26.69 39.89
N ALA A 41 7.05 -25.61 40.51
CA ALA A 41 7.71 -24.29 40.67
C ALA A 41 9.05 -24.43 41.43
N THR A 42 10.01 -23.57 41.04
CA THR A 42 11.21 -23.32 41.87
C THR A 42 11.37 -21.78 42.00
N GLU A 43 11.58 -21.41 43.26
CA GLU A 43 11.67 -20.08 43.82
C GLU A 43 12.83 -19.24 43.25
N ALA A 44 12.61 -17.93 43.31
CA ALA A 44 13.61 -16.87 43.11
C ALA A 44 14.59 -16.78 44.30
N PRO A 45 15.80 -16.27 44.11
CA PRO A 45 16.53 -15.60 45.17
C PRO A 45 16.53 -14.09 45.01
N LYS A 46 16.19 -13.42 46.14
CA LYS A 46 16.47 -12.00 46.43
C LYS A 46 17.96 -11.78 46.61
N THR A 47 18.48 -10.69 46.11
CA THR A 47 19.67 -10.02 46.65
C THR A 47 19.56 -8.51 46.39
N GLU A 48 19.39 -7.79 47.39
CA GLU A 48 20.05 -6.68 48.09
C GLU A 48 20.55 -5.50 47.27
N GLU A 49 20.16 -4.35 47.83
CA GLU A 49 20.44 -2.96 47.46
C GLU A 49 21.94 -2.57 47.53
N ALA A 50 22.33 -1.70 46.61
CA ALA A 50 23.42 -0.76 46.83
C ALA A 50 23.02 0.62 46.31
N LYS A 51 22.86 1.55 47.23
CA LYS A 51 22.73 3.00 47.00
C LYS A 51 24.03 3.56 46.44
N THR A 52 23.90 4.39 45.43
CA THR A 52 24.84 5.47 45.17
C THR A 52 24.07 6.70 44.70
N GLU A 53 24.17 7.77 45.46
CA GLU A 53 23.66 9.09 45.19
C GLU A 53 24.47 9.75 44.09
N GLY A 54 23.79 10.39 43.14
CA GLY A 54 24.37 11.23 42.11
C GLY A 54 23.29 12.17 41.59
N GLU A 55 23.27 13.40 42.11
CA GLU A 55 22.43 14.50 41.64
C GLU A 55 22.73 14.81 40.17
N SER A 56 21.72 14.85 39.32
CA SER A 56 21.73 15.59 38.07
C SER A 56 20.32 16.09 37.79
N SER A 57 20.19 17.39 37.76
CA SER A 57 19.00 18.15 37.44
C SER A 57 18.47 17.77 36.06
N GLY A 58 17.35 17.07 36.04
CA GLY A 58 16.53 16.82 34.85
C GLY A 58 15.31 17.74 34.86
N GLU A 59 15.27 18.64 33.92
CA GLU A 59 14.12 19.48 33.61
C GLU A 59 12.98 18.56 33.09
N GLU A 60 11.96 18.38 33.92
CA GLU A 60 10.74 17.68 33.53
C GLU A 60 10.03 18.50 32.46
N ALA A 61 10.05 17.98 31.23
CA ALA A 61 9.14 18.40 30.19
C ALA A 61 7.74 17.98 30.62
N LYS A 62 6.98 18.93 31.15
CA LYS A 62 5.59 18.82 31.52
C LYS A 62 4.81 18.57 30.22
N ALA A 63 4.37 17.33 30.01
CA ALA A 63 3.36 17.01 29.01
C ALA A 63 2.13 17.89 29.32
N ALA A 64 1.78 18.74 28.38
CA ALA A 64 0.55 19.51 28.45
C ALA A 64 -0.60 18.53 28.26
N GLU A 65 -1.28 18.17 29.35
CA GLU A 65 -2.61 17.57 29.31
C GLU A 65 -3.56 18.62 28.69
N THR A 66 -3.84 18.49 27.41
CA THR A 66 -4.96 19.15 26.77
C THR A 66 -6.25 18.46 27.23
N THR A 67 -6.82 18.96 28.32
CA THR A 67 -8.20 18.66 28.72
C THR A 67 -9.15 19.44 27.80
N GLY A 68 -9.22 19.09 26.53
CA GLY A 68 -10.32 19.44 25.65
C GLY A 68 -11.47 18.46 25.89
N GLU A 69 -12.71 18.96 25.93
CA GLU A 69 -13.89 18.09 25.88
C GLU A 69 -13.73 17.14 24.69
N LYS A 70 -13.76 15.81 24.94
CA LYS A 70 -13.76 14.80 23.88
C LYS A 70 -14.97 15.04 23.00
N LYS A 71 -14.77 15.61 21.83
CA LYS A 71 -15.81 15.73 20.80
C LYS A 71 -15.84 14.40 20.06
N ASP A 72 -17.03 13.82 19.96
CA ASP A 72 -17.26 12.56 19.24
C ASP A 72 -17.35 12.84 17.73
N TYR A 73 -16.18 13.13 17.11
CA TYR A 73 -16.11 13.40 15.68
C TYR A 73 -16.37 12.12 14.87
N LYS A 74 -17.07 12.29 13.75
CA LYS A 74 -17.32 11.25 12.75
C LYS A 74 -16.48 11.54 11.51
N ILE A 75 -15.54 10.67 11.22
CA ILE A 75 -14.66 10.79 10.05
C ILE A 75 -14.99 9.66 9.06
N ALA A 76 -15.32 10.03 7.83
CA ALA A 76 -15.45 9.07 6.74
C ALA A 76 -14.08 8.79 6.14
N VAL A 77 -13.69 7.52 6.03
CA VAL A 77 -12.45 7.10 5.39
C VAL A 77 -12.79 6.38 4.08
N LEU A 78 -12.48 7.01 2.95
CA LEU A 78 -12.75 6.51 1.62
C LEU A 78 -11.48 5.92 1.00
N LEU A 79 -11.53 4.62 0.69
CA LEU A 79 -10.44 3.87 0.09
C LEU A 79 -10.71 3.61 -1.40
N PRO A 80 -9.68 3.60 -2.27
CA PRO A 80 -9.86 3.43 -3.71
C PRO A 80 -10.17 1.98 -4.09
N GLY A 81 -9.60 1.01 -3.37
CA GLY A 81 -9.78 -0.41 -3.68
C GLY A 81 -9.03 -1.33 -2.71
N PRO A 82 -9.27 -2.63 -2.77
CA PRO A 82 -8.68 -3.59 -1.85
C PRO A 82 -7.21 -3.86 -2.21
N THR A 83 -6.31 -3.59 -1.28
CA THR A 83 -4.89 -4.02 -1.31
C THR A 83 -4.41 -4.34 0.10
N GLY A 84 -3.32 -5.10 0.23
CA GLY A 84 -2.69 -5.34 1.53
C GLY A 84 -2.24 -4.04 2.21
N TYR A 85 -1.77 -3.05 1.43
CA TYR A 85 -1.41 -1.73 1.92
C TYR A 85 -2.55 -1.07 2.70
N PHE A 86 -3.77 -1.07 2.14
CA PHE A 86 -4.93 -0.46 2.81
C PHE A 86 -5.45 -1.28 4.00
N VAL A 87 -5.11 -2.56 4.11
CA VAL A 87 -5.36 -3.32 5.35
C VAL A 87 -4.48 -2.76 6.49
N ALA A 88 -3.19 -2.53 6.25
CA ALA A 88 -2.30 -1.93 7.23
C ALA A 88 -2.63 -0.45 7.51
N THR A 89 -2.97 0.33 6.48
CA THR A 89 -3.45 1.71 6.67
C THR A 89 -4.65 1.77 7.62
N LYS A 90 -5.61 0.84 7.49
CA LYS A 90 -6.75 0.74 8.40
C LYS A 90 -6.34 0.41 9.84
N GLU A 91 -5.31 -0.41 10.06
CA GLU A 91 -4.78 -0.66 11.41
C GLU A 91 -4.30 0.65 12.04
N GLY A 92 -3.63 1.52 11.30
CA GLY A 92 -3.22 2.85 11.75
C GLY A 92 -4.39 3.78 12.02
N VAL A 93 -5.36 3.82 11.11
CA VAL A 93 -6.61 4.59 11.27
C VAL A 93 -7.36 4.18 12.53
N ASP A 94 -7.55 2.86 12.74
CA ASP A 94 -8.29 2.32 13.89
C ASP A 94 -7.55 2.60 15.22
N ALA A 95 -6.22 2.52 15.21
CA ALA A 95 -5.38 2.86 16.36
C ALA A 95 -5.53 4.34 16.74
N ALA A 96 -5.42 5.25 15.77
CA ALA A 96 -5.61 6.68 15.99
C ALA A 96 -7.07 7.00 16.41
N ALA A 97 -8.05 6.35 15.80
CA ALA A 97 -9.45 6.51 16.18
C ALA A 97 -9.70 6.15 17.66
N ALA A 98 -9.09 5.07 18.12
CA ALA A 98 -9.18 4.66 19.53
C ALA A 98 -8.44 5.64 20.46
N GLU A 99 -7.28 6.15 20.04
CA GLU A 99 -6.47 7.11 20.79
C GLU A 99 -7.21 8.45 20.96
N TYR A 100 -7.73 8.99 19.87
CA TYR A 100 -8.39 10.29 19.86
C TYR A 100 -9.89 10.22 20.23
N GLY A 101 -10.48 9.02 20.25
CA GLY A 101 -11.88 8.80 20.61
C GLY A 101 -12.84 9.30 19.54
N VAL A 102 -12.53 9.08 18.28
CA VAL A 102 -13.35 9.45 17.12
C VAL A 102 -14.01 8.22 16.50
N THR A 103 -15.12 8.42 15.80
CA THR A 103 -15.84 7.36 15.08
C THR A 103 -15.44 7.34 13.63
N ILE A 104 -15.01 6.17 13.10
CA ILE A 104 -14.65 5.99 11.70
C ILE A 104 -15.74 5.23 10.94
N GLU A 105 -16.14 5.76 9.80
CA GLU A 105 -16.96 5.05 8.81
C GLU A 105 -16.14 4.82 7.52
N TYR A 106 -16.02 3.56 7.10
CA TYR A 106 -15.25 3.18 5.91
C TYR A 106 -16.13 3.01 4.68
N ALA A 107 -15.58 3.38 3.51
CA ALA A 107 -16.09 2.96 2.22
C ALA A 107 -14.95 2.53 1.29
N ASP A 108 -15.21 1.53 0.45
CA ASP A 108 -14.28 0.98 -0.54
C ASP A 108 -14.90 1.12 -1.94
N ALA A 109 -14.20 1.83 -2.81
CA ALA A 109 -14.67 2.12 -4.16
C ALA A 109 -14.47 0.95 -5.13
N GLN A 110 -13.63 -0.03 -4.79
CA GLN A 110 -13.29 -1.17 -5.67
C GLN A 110 -12.74 -0.70 -7.03
N TRP A 111 -11.90 0.33 -7.01
CA TRP A 111 -11.30 0.98 -8.17
C TRP A 111 -12.31 1.65 -9.14
N ASP A 112 -13.53 1.92 -8.67
CA ASP A 112 -14.56 2.65 -9.42
C ASP A 112 -14.68 4.09 -8.89
N ALA A 113 -14.20 5.05 -9.70
CA ALA A 113 -14.23 6.47 -9.37
C ALA A 113 -15.66 7.03 -9.22
N SER A 114 -16.64 6.50 -9.99
CA SER A 114 -18.03 6.93 -9.89
C SER A 114 -18.67 6.42 -8.59
N LYS A 115 -18.33 5.21 -8.18
CA LYS A 115 -18.76 4.64 -6.90
C LYS A 115 -18.17 5.44 -5.75
N GLN A 116 -16.88 5.83 -5.82
CA GLN A 116 -16.26 6.64 -4.77
C GLN A 116 -16.93 8.00 -4.61
N LEU A 117 -17.25 8.67 -5.73
CA LEU A 117 -17.97 9.94 -5.69
C LEU A 117 -19.33 9.78 -5.00
N ALA A 118 -20.11 8.76 -5.38
CA ALA A 118 -21.40 8.51 -4.73
C ALA A 118 -21.28 8.19 -3.24
N GLN A 119 -20.24 7.44 -2.84
CA GLN A 119 -19.94 7.18 -1.42
C GLN A 119 -19.61 8.47 -0.66
N ALA A 120 -18.82 9.36 -1.27
CA ALA A 120 -18.50 10.66 -0.66
C ALA A 120 -19.75 11.53 -0.50
N GLU A 121 -20.62 11.60 -1.52
CA GLU A 121 -21.90 12.32 -1.46
C GLU A 121 -22.82 11.76 -0.36
N ASP A 122 -22.90 10.42 -0.21
CA ASP A 122 -23.64 9.77 0.86
C ASP A 122 -23.12 10.18 2.26
N PHE A 123 -21.81 10.28 2.45
CA PHE A 123 -21.23 10.75 3.71
C PHE A 123 -21.48 12.24 3.97
N MET A 124 -21.46 13.06 2.93
CA MET A 124 -21.83 14.48 3.05
C MET A 124 -23.29 14.63 3.52
N VAL A 125 -24.20 13.83 2.95
CA VAL A 125 -25.63 13.81 3.38
C VAL A 125 -25.79 13.30 4.81
N LYS A 126 -24.98 12.33 5.24
CA LYS A 126 -24.98 11.83 6.63
C LYS A 126 -24.44 12.85 7.63
N GLY A 127 -23.74 13.90 7.16
CA GLY A 127 -23.18 14.95 7.99
C GLY A 127 -21.99 14.45 8.82
N VAL A 128 -21.00 13.83 8.17
CA VAL A 128 -19.70 13.54 8.80
C VAL A 128 -18.93 14.84 9.02
N ASP A 129 -18.07 14.87 10.03
CA ASP A 129 -17.29 16.07 10.36
C ASP A 129 -16.09 16.29 9.43
N LEU A 130 -15.58 15.22 8.80
CA LEU A 130 -14.48 15.27 7.84
C LEU A 130 -14.48 14.02 6.97
N ILE A 131 -14.00 14.17 5.72
CA ILE A 131 -13.70 13.08 4.81
C ILE A 131 -12.19 12.92 4.68
N ALA A 132 -11.64 11.77 5.12
CA ALA A 132 -10.29 11.33 4.79
C ALA A 132 -10.35 10.50 3.50
N LEU A 133 -9.74 11.02 2.43
CA LEU A 133 -9.88 10.53 1.06
C LEU A 133 -8.56 9.99 0.52
N CYS A 134 -8.51 8.70 0.21
CA CYS A 134 -7.57 8.16 -0.77
C CYS A 134 -8.32 7.98 -2.09
N CYS A 135 -8.11 8.87 -3.05
CA CYS A 135 -8.89 8.89 -4.30
C CYS A 135 -8.50 7.74 -5.25
N VAL A 136 -9.46 7.28 -6.06
CA VAL A 136 -9.19 6.30 -7.14
C VAL A 136 -8.25 6.89 -8.19
N ASP A 137 -8.54 8.11 -8.61
CA ASP A 137 -7.71 8.92 -9.50
C ASP A 137 -7.82 10.41 -9.12
N SER A 138 -6.85 11.22 -9.55
CA SER A 138 -6.81 12.65 -9.24
C SER A 138 -8.07 13.39 -9.70
N GLY A 139 -8.57 13.11 -10.91
CA GLY A 139 -9.73 13.80 -11.46
C GLY A 139 -11.04 13.50 -10.70
N SER A 140 -11.19 12.30 -10.15
CA SER A 140 -12.31 11.97 -9.24
C SER A 140 -12.13 12.63 -7.89
N GLY A 141 -10.89 12.66 -7.37
CA GLY A 141 -10.55 13.36 -6.14
C GLY A 141 -10.90 14.85 -6.18
N GLU A 142 -10.56 15.55 -7.26
CA GLU A 142 -10.90 16.96 -7.46
C GLU A 142 -12.42 17.21 -7.40
N LYS A 143 -13.23 16.30 -7.98
CA LYS A 143 -14.70 16.40 -7.94
C LYS A 143 -15.22 16.21 -6.53
N ILE A 144 -14.68 15.24 -5.79
CA ILE A 144 -15.07 14.98 -4.40
C ILE A 144 -14.74 16.19 -3.52
N VAL A 145 -13.52 16.77 -3.64
CA VAL A 145 -13.14 17.96 -2.90
C VAL A 145 -14.08 19.12 -3.19
N LYS A 146 -14.43 19.34 -4.46
CA LYS A 146 -15.37 20.40 -4.85
C LYS A 146 -16.76 20.18 -4.25
N SER A 147 -17.32 18.98 -4.33
CA SER A 147 -18.64 18.66 -3.76
C SER A 147 -18.66 18.79 -2.23
N ALA A 148 -17.55 18.43 -1.59
CA ALA A 148 -17.40 18.56 -0.14
C ALA A 148 -17.33 20.03 0.29
N GLN A 149 -16.63 20.88 -0.47
CA GLN A 149 -16.61 22.32 -0.23
C GLN A 149 -18.00 22.96 -0.37
N GLU A 150 -18.80 22.53 -1.36
CA GLU A 150 -20.20 23.00 -1.54
C GLU A 150 -21.11 22.56 -0.37
N SER A 151 -20.70 21.53 0.37
CA SER A 151 -21.40 20.98 1.55
C SER A 151 -20.79 21.40 2.88
N ASP A 152 -19.79 22.28 2.90
CA ASP A 152 -19.03 22.72 4.06
C ASP A 152 -18.37 21.54 4.85
N ILE A 153 -18.01 20.44 4.16
CA ILE A 153 -17.31 19.29 4.74
C ILE A 153 -15.82 19.39 4.39
N PRO A 154 -14.91 19.45 5.38
CA PRO A 154 -13.46 19.44 5.12
C PRO A 154 -12.98 18.09 4.59
N VAL A 155 -11.99 18.12 3.70
CA VAL A 155 -11.36 16.93 3.12
C VAL A 155 -9.87 16.93 3.43
N LEU A 156 -9.38 15.82 3.97
CA LEU A 156 -7.96 15.48 4.03
C LEU A 156 -7.68 14.41 2.99
N ALA A 157 -6.65 14.58 2.17
CA ALA A 157 -6.21 13.52 1.26
C ALA A 157 -5.07 12.70 1.88
N PHE A 158 -5.02 11.41 1.59
CA PHE A 158 -3.90 10.55 1.99
C PHE A 158 -3.55 9.55 0.90
N THR A 159 -2.34 9.01 0.91
CA THR A 159 -1.74 8.11 -0.10
C THR A 159 -1.78 8.67 -1.51
N ASN A 160 -2.97 8.75 -2.12
CA ASN A 160 -3.13 9.23 -3.49
C ASN A 160 -3.34 10.75 -3.49
N ALA A 161 -2.33 11.48 -3.93
CA ALA A 161 -2.41 12.94 -4.06
C ALA A 161 -3.46 13.36 -5.10
N ILE A 162 -4.06 14.54 -4.88
CA ILE A 162 -5.04 15.16 -5.77
C ILE A 162 -4.36 16.34 -6.47
N GLY A 163 -4.68 16.55 -7.75
CA GLY A 163 -4.07 17.59 -8.56
C GLY A 163 -2.73 17.19 -9.18
N SER A 164 -1.95 18.19 -9.57
CA SER A 164 -0.69 17.99 -10.31
C SER A 164 0.58 18.32 -9.52
N GLU A 165 0.42 18.82 -8.29
CA GLU A 165 1.55 19.18 -7.45
C GLU A 165 2.26 17.92 -6.92
N GLU A 166 3.58 17.84 -7.10
CA GLU A 166 4.38 16.68 -6.71
C GLU A 166 4.40 16.47 -5.19
N THR A 167 4.22 17.53 -4.42
CA THR A 167 4.12 17.49 -2.96
C THR A 167 2.80 16.93 -2.46
N GLY A 168 1.77 16.85 -3.33
CA GLY A 168 0.40 16.49 -2.95
C GLY A 168 -0.41 17.67 -2.40
N GLU A 169 0.16 18.89 -2.32
CA GLU A 169 -0.59 20.06 -1.92
C GLU A 169 -1.68 20.37 -2.96
N TYR A 170 -2.92 20.56 -2.50
CA TYR A 170 -4.05 20.89 -3.37
C TYR A 170 -4.99 21.88 -2.69
N ALA A 171 -5.39 22.92 -3.43
CA ALA A 171 -6.29 23.95 -2.90
C ALA A 171 -7.65 23.36 -2.50
N GLY A 172 -8.03 23.58 -1.25
CA GLY A 172 -9.29 23.07 -0.70
C GLY A 172 -9.16 21.80 0.13
N LEU A 173 -7.96 21.24 0.25
CA LEU A 173 -7.67 20.20 1.25
C LEU A 173 -7.33 20.84 2.59
N VAL A 174 -7.64 20.11 3.64
CA VAL A 174 -7.12 20.36 5.00
C VAL A 174 -5.62 20.11 5.03
N SER A 175 -5.20 18.98 4.49
CA SER A 175 -3.82 18.53 4.39
C SER A 175 -3.75 17.35 3.40
N TYR A 176 -2.56 17.07 2.91
CA TYR A 176 -2.20 15.79 2.32
C TYR A 176 -1.27 15.04 3.27
N VAL A 177 -1.57 13.77 3.53
CA VAL A 177 -0.72 12.86 4.32
C VAL A 177 -0.30 11.70 3.42
N GLY A 178 0.99 11.59 3.09
CA GLY A 178 1.46 10.55 2.19
C GLY A 178 2.89 10.74 1.73
N GLN A 179 3.27 10.05 0.66
CA GLN A 179 4.60 10.13 0.08
C GLN A 179 4.65 11.18 -1.03
N ASN A 180 5.83 11.78 -1.22
CA ASN A 180 6.16 12.40 -2.49
C ASN A 180 6.50 11.27 -3.49
N GLU A 181 5.54 10.91 -4.33
CA GLU A 181 5.66 9.75 -5.20
C GLU A 181 6.66 9.94 -6.35
N VAL A 182 7.00 11.19 -6.71
CA VAL A 182 8.10 11.46 -7.63
C VAL A 182 9.43 11.14 -6.95
N ASN A 183 9.60 11.55 -5.69
CA ASN A 183 10.77 11.20 -4.90
C ASN A 183 10.88 9.67 -4.69
N THR A 184 9.75 9.00 -4.44
CA THR A 184 9.71 7.51 -4.33
C THR A 184 10.24 6.84 -5.60
N GLY A 185 9.80 7.30 -6.75
CA GLY A 185 10.31 6.82 -8.04
C GLY A 185 11.79 7.13 -8.25
N ALA A 186 12.23 8.32 -7.84
CA ALA A 186 13.65 8.68 -7.91
C ALA A 186 14.54 7.80 -7.03
N VAL A 187 14.12 7.50 -5.79
CA VAL A 187 14.83 6.55 -4.90
C VAL A 187 14.95 5.18 -5.56
N THR A 188 13.87 4.69 -6.19
CA THR A 188 13.89 3.42 -6.93
C THR A 188 14.92 3.44 -8.09
N GLY A 189 15.03 4.58 -8.77
CA GLY A 189 16.05 4.79 -9.82
C GLY A 189 17.48 4.77 -9.28
N GLU A 190 17.71 5.37 -8.10
CA GLU A 190 19.02 5.31 -7.44
C GLU A 190 19.38 3.88 -7.02
N ILE A 191 18.41 3.10 -6.50
CA ILE A 191 18.61 1.67 -6.21
C ILE A 191 19.05 0.94 -7.50
N ALA A 192 18.39 1.19 -8.63
CA ALA A 192 18.75 0.57 -9.91
C ALA A 192 20.16 0.92 -10.35
N LYS A 193 20.57 2.19 -10.24
CA LYS A 193 21.94 2.65 -10.56
C LYS A 193 22.99 2.00 -9.65
N ASN A 194 22.68 1.87 -8.35
CA ASN A 194 23.58 1.24 -7.40
C ASN A 194 23.77 -0.26 -7.70
N LEU A 195 22.68 -0.97 -8.04
CA LEU A 195 22.71 -2.40 -8.35
C LEU A 195 23.40 -2.74 -9.69
N LEU A 196 23.23 -1.90 -10.71
CA LEU A 196 23.80 -2.12 -12.04
C LEU A 196 25.17 -1.47 -12.23
N GLY A 197 25.52 -0.51 -11.37
CA GLY A 197 26.79 0.21 -11.48
C GLY A 197 26.90 1.05 -12.77
N GLY A 198 28.15 1.44 -13.12
CA GLY A 198 28.42 2.31 -14.27
C GLY A 198 28.12 1.69 -15.65
N ASP A 199 28.03 0.37 -15.72
CA ASP A 199 27.76 -0.35 -16.99
C ASP A 199 26.29 -0.17 -17.42
N GLY A 200 25.39 0.10 -16.47
CA GLY A 200 23.95 0.30 -16.71
C GLY A 200 23.25 -0.98 -17.16
N GLY A 201 22.25 -0.85 -18.02
CA GLY A 201 21.53 -2.01 -18.56
C GLY A 201 20.12 -1.70 -19.06
N LYS A 202 19.41 -2.77 -19.43
CA LYS A 202 18.03 -2.72 -19.92
C LYS A 202 17.08 -3.00 -18.76
N ALA A 203 16.13 -2.11 -18.54
CA ALA A 203 15.13 -2.20 -17.49
C ALA A 203 13.74 -2.56 -18.03
N ILE A 204 13.05 -3.42 -17.31
CA ILE A 204 11.61 -3.66 -17.43
C ILE A 204 10.92 -2.92 -16.30
N LEU A 205 9.90 -2.12 -16.59
CA LEU A 205 9.07 -1.45 -15.59
C LEU A 205 7.72 -2.17 -15.47
N ILE A 206 7.43 -2.67 -14.27
CA ILE A 206 6.11 -3.24 -13.92
C ILE A 206 5.35 -2.17 -13.13
N GLU A 207 4.30 -1.66 -13.74
CA GLU A 207 3.52 -0.55 -13.22
C GLU A 207 2.30 -1.01 -12.40
N GLY A 208 1.82 -0.12 -11.53
CA GLY A 208 0.60 -0.31 -10.76
C GLY A 208 -0.68 -0.07 -11.56
N VAL A 209 -1.80 0.18 -10.85
CA VAL A 209 -3.10 0.48 -11.47
C VAL A 209 -3.02 1.78 -12.27
N PRO A 210 -3.32 1.75 -13.57
CA PRO A 210 -3.22 2.93 -14.42
C PRO A 210 -4.13 4.09 -13.97
N GLY A 211 -3.59 5.30 -14.01
CA GLY A 211 -4.32 6.52 -13.65
C GLY A 211 -4.27 6.89 -12.16
N THR A 212 -3.75 6.00 -11.31
CA THR A 212 -3.47 6.37 -9.91
C THR A 212 -2.26 7.30 -9.84
N THR A 213 -2.28 8.23 -8.89
CA THR A 213 -1.16 9.18 -8.70
C THR A 213 0.16 8.45 -8.41
N PRO A 214 0.21 7.39 -7.58
CA PRO A 214 1.43 6.62 -7.39
C PRO A 214 1.98 6.03 -8.69
N GLN A 215 1.13 5.43 -9.54
CA GLN A 215 1.59 4.86 -10.81
C GLN A 215 2.25 5.90 -11.72
N ILE A 216 1.63 7.08 -11.83
CA ILE A 216 2.09 8.17 -12.71
C ILE A 216 3.39 8.77 -12.15
N ASN A 217 3.39 9.16 -10.87
CA ASN A 217 4.48 9.92 -10.28
C ASN A 217 5.72 9.06 -9.98
N ARG A 218 5.56 7.80 -9.57
CA ARG A 218 6.69 6.85 -9.42
C ARG A 218 7.40 6.63 -10.75
N LYS A 219 6.65 6.50 -11.84
CA LYS A 219 7.25 6.41 -13.18
C LYS A 219 8.01 7.68 -13.54
N LYS A 220 7.40 8.85 -13.34
CA LYS A 220 8.03 10.15 -13.61
C LYS A 220 9.35 10.29 -12.84
N GLY A 221 9.35 10.02 -11.54
CA GLY A 221 10.55 10.10 -10.71
C GLY A 221 11.63 9.12 -11.11
N LEU A 222 11.25 7.88 -11.45
CA LEU A 222 12.17 6.89 -11.99
C LEU A 222 12.83 7.36 -13.30
N GLU A 223 12.05 7.84 -14.26
CA GLU A 223 12.55 8.34 -15.53
C GLU A 223 13.52 9.52 -15.32
N GLN A 224 13.17 10.48 -14.43
CA GLN A 224 14.06 11.59 -14.05
C GLN A 224 15.38 11.10 -13.42
N ALA A 225 15.32 10.14 -12.51
CA ALA A 225 16.51 9.60 -11.86
C ALA A 225 17.43 8.82 -12.83
N LEU A 226 16.87 8.20 -13.84
CA LEU A 226 17.61 7.46 -14.86
C LEU A 226 18.14 8.36 -15.98
N GLU A 227 17.72 9.62 -16.06
CA GLU A 227 18.20 10.56 -17.08
C GLU A 227 19.72 10.73 -17.02
N GLY A 228 20.38 10.55 -18.15
CA GLY A 228 21.85 10.61 -18.25
C GLY A 228 22.58 9.40 -17.68
N SER A 229 21.88 8.37 -17.21
CA SER A 229 22.46 7.07 -16.86
C SER A 229 22.56 6.15 -18.09
N ASN A 230 23.26 5.01 -17.94
CA ASN A 230 23.30 3.96 -18.97
C ASN A 230 22.15 2.93 -18.79
N ILE A 231 21.07 3.26 -18.06
CA ILE A 231 19.94 2.36 -17.86
C ILE A 231 18.78 2.83 -18.75
N GLU A 232 18.30 1.92 -19.60
CA GLU A 232 17.19 2.18 -20.54
C GLU A 232 15.94 1.35 -20.15
N ILE A 233 14.79 2.00 -19.96
CA ILE A 233 13.51 1.30 -19.82
C ILE A 233 13.06 0.87 -21.21
N ILE A 234 13.23 -0.43 -21.52
CA ILE A 234 12.92 -0.99 -22.84
C ILE A 234 11.50 -1.55 -22.96
N TYR A 235 10.83 -1.74 -21.82
CA TYR A 235 9.47 -2.28 -21.77
C TYR A 235 8.78 -1.84 -20.48
N ASN A 236 7.49 -1.55 -20.58
CA ASN A 236 6.65 -1.33 -19.40
C ASN A 236 5.26 -1.94 -19.59
N GLN A 237 4.71 -2.46 -18.50
CA GLN A 237 3.36 -3.02 -18.46
C GLN A 237 2.79 -2.97 -17.03
N THR A 238 1.48 -2.75 -16.91
CA THR A 238 0.81 -2.79 -15.61
C THR A 238 0.56 -4.22 -15.15
N SER A 239 0.80 -4.45 -13.86
CA SER A 239 0.38 -5.64 -13.12
C SER A 239 -0.89 -5.39 -12.27
N ASN A 240 -1.38 -4.13 -12.20
CA ASN A 240 -2.48 -3.72 -11.35
C ASN A 240 -2.25 -4.03 -9.85
N TRP A 241 -1.00 -3.94 -9.36
CA TRP A 241 -0.57 -4.32 -8.01
C TRP A 241 -0.70 -5.82 -7.70
N GLU A 242 -0.86 -6.68 -8.72
CA GLU A 242 -1.09 -8.10 -8.54
C GLU A 242 0.15 -8.94 -8.86
N LYS A 243 0.56 -9.79 -7.90
CA LYS A 243 1.72 -10.66 -7.98
C LYS A 243 1.66 -11.62 -9.18
N GLU A 244 0.52 -12.26 -9.38
CA GLU A 244 0.32 -13.25 -10.44
C GLU A 244 0.39 -12.62 -11.83
N GLN A 245 -0.08 -11.38 -11.97
CA GLN A 245 0.04 -10.65 -13.23
C GLN A 245 1.50 -10.30 -13.52
N ALA A 246 2.22 -9.81 -12.53
CA ALA A 246 3.65 -9.49 -12.67
C ALA A 246 4.48 -10.73 -13.03
N LEU A 247 4.23 -11.85 -12.34
CA LEU A 247 4.86 -13.14 -12.64
C LEU A 247 4.67 -13.51 -14.11
N LYS A 248 3.42 -13.48 -14.58
CA LYS A 248 3.07 -13.83 -15.97
C LYS A 248 3.69 -12.89 -16.98
N ILE A 249 3.76 -11.58 -16.70
CA ILE A 249 4.42 -10.60 -17.57
C ILE A 249 5.90 -11.00 -17.77
N VAL A 250 6.61 -11.29 -16.67
CA VAL A 250 8.03 -11.65 -16.75
C VAL A 250 8.25 -12.99 -17.44
N GLU A 251 7.40 -14.00 -17.17
CA GLU A 251 7.45 -15.28 -17.90
C GLU A 251 7.29 -15.08 -19.41
N ASP A 252 6.32 -14.26 -19.84
CA ASP A 252 6.09 -13.94 -21.25
C ASP A 252 7.31 -13.26 -21.89
N LEU A 253 8.00 -12.37 -21.18
CA LEU A 253 9.22 -11.72 -21.67
C LEU A 253 10.38 -12.70 -21.80
N ILE A 254 10.52 -13.62 -20.84
CA ILE A 254 11.52 -14.70 -20.89
C ILE A 254 11.26 -15.62 -22.09
N GLN A 255 10.01 -16.03 -22.30
CA GLN A 255 9.62 -16.88 -23.44
C GLN A 255 9.91 -16.19 -24.79
N LYS A 256 9.74 -14.86 -24.85
CA LYS A 256 10.11 -14.04 -26.04
C LYS A 256 11.63 -13.84 -26.20
N LYS A 257 12.43 -14.36 -25.26
CA LYS A 257 13.89 -14.21 -25.23
C LYS A 257 14.32 -12.72 -25.20
N MET A 258 13.53 -11.88 -24.51
CA MET A 258 13.90 -10.49 -24.31
C MET A 258 15.09 -10.42 -23.35
N GLU A 259 16.11 -9.67 -23.70
CA GLU A 259 17.27 -9.45 -22.83
C GLU A 259 17.06 -8.22 -21.97
N PHE A 260 17.17 -8.37 -20.65
CA PHE A 260 17.09 -7.29 -19.66
C PHE A 260 17.95 -7.61 -18.45
N ASN A 261 18.33 -6.58 -17.70
CA ASN A 261 19.24 -6.66 -16.56
C ASN A 261 18.55 -6.40 -15.21
N VAL A 262 17.41 -5.66 -15.24
CA VAL A 262 16.65 -5.33 -14.04
C VAL A 262 15.17 -5.29 -14.34
N VAL A 263 14.37 -5.77 -13.37
CA VAL A 263 12.92 -5.57 -13.31
C VAL A 263 12.63 -4.63 -12.16
N ILE A 264 12.09 -3.47 -12.47
CA ILE A 264 11.70 -2.44 -11.52
C ILE A 264 10.19 -2.50 -11.38
N CYS A 265 9.71 -2.74 -10.16
CA CYS A 265 8.28 -2.84 -9.87
C CYS A 265 7.84 -1.69 -8.99
N GLN A 266 6.66 -1.14 -9.26
CA GLN A 266 6.10 -0.05 -8.48
C GLN A 266 5.47 -0.51 -7.14
N ASP A 267 5.50 -1.83 -6.85
CA ASP A 267 5.14 -2.39 -5.56
C ASP A 267 5.84 -3.74 -5.29
N ASP A 268 5.83 -4.18 -4.02
CA ASP A 268 6.48 -5.41 -3.59
C ASP A 268 5.77 -6.68 -4.07
N ASN A 269 4.43 -6.66 -4.23
CA ASN A 269 3.70 -7.82 -4.74
C ASN A 269 4.17 -8.15 -6.15
N SER A 270 4.22 -7.13 -7.00
CA SER A 270 4.73 -7.25 -8.38
C SER A 270 6.20 -7.69 -8.40
N ALA A 271 7.04 -7.12 -7.53
CA ALA A 271 8.45 -7.50 -7.43
C ALA A 271 8.63 -8.96 -7.00
N THR A 272 7.82 -9.41 -6.03
CA THR A 272 7.84 -10.82 -5.60
C THR A 272 7.43 -11.76 -6.74
N GLY A 273 6.42 -11.38 -7.52
CA GLY A 273 6.01 -12.15 -8.71
C GLY A 273 7.08 -12.19 -9.79
N ALA A 274 7.67 -11.04 -10.10
CA ALA A 274 8.76 -10.93 -11.07
C ALA A 274 9.99 -11.76 -10.65
N GLY A 275 10.39 -11.63 -9.39
CA GLY A 275 11.53 -12.38 -8.83
C GLY A 275 11.29 -13.89 -8.82
N GLN A 276 10.05 -14.32 -8.57
CA GLN A 276 9.67 -15.74 -8.65
C GLN A 276 9.81 -16.26 -10.09
N ALA A 277 9.30 -15.56 -11.10
CA ALA A 277 9.43 -15.95 -12.50
C ALA A 277 10.90 -16.09 -12.93
N LEU A 278 11.76 -15.15 -12.51
CA LEU A 278 13.20 -15.20 -12.79
C LEU A 278 13.88 -16.38 -12.10
N LYS A 279 13.49 -16.68 -10.84
CA LYS A 279 14.04 -17.80 -10.09
C LYS A 279 13.67 -19.14 -10.73
N GLU A 280 12.42 -19.30 -11.16
CA GLU A 280 11.94 -20.50 -11.86
C GLU A 280 12.61 -20.70 -13.21
N ALA A 281 12.96 -19.62 -13.88
CA ALA A 281 13.73 -19.63 -15.15
C ALA A 281 15.24 -19.78 -14.95
N GLY A 282 15.76 -19.75 -13.71
CA GLY A 282 17.19 -19.77 -13.43
C GLY A 282 17.95 -18.50 -13.81
N MET A 283 17.25 -17.37 -13.92
CA MET A 283 17.82 -16.08 -14.37
C MET A 283 18.05 -15.09 -13.21
N LYS A 284 17.63 -15.41 -11.97
CA LYS A 284 17.63 -14.45 -10.86
C LYS A 284 19.02 -13.93 -10.47
N GLU A 285 20.07 -14.73 -10.66
CA GLU A 285 21.45 -14.29 -10.38
C GLU A 285 21.93 -13.20 -11.36
N ASP A 286 21.45 -13.26 -12.60
CA ASP A 286 21.86 -12.36 -13.68
C ASP A 286 20.96 -11.12 -13.79
N VAL A 287 19.72 -11.18 -13.27
CA VAL A 287 18.72 -10.11 -13.37
C VAL A 287 18.33 -9.60 -11.98
N LYS A 288 18.47 -8.31 -11.77
CA LYS A 288 18.08 -7.64 -10.53
C LYS A 288 16.57 -7.40 -10.48
N VAL A 289 16.03 -7.37 -9.26
CA VAL A 289 14.61 -7.07 -9.01
C VAL A 289 14.50 -6.01 -7.92
N ILE A 290 13.72 -4.97 -8.20
CA ILE A 290 13.49 -3.87 -7.28
C ILE A 290 11.99 -3.77 -7.00
N GLY A 291 11.64 -3.73 -5.71
CA GLY A 291 10.29 -3.53 -5.20
C GLY A 291 10.07 -2.15 -4.62
N LEU A 292 8.89 -1.96 -4.03
CA LEU A 292 8.50 -0.73 -3.35
C LEU A 292 7.33 -1.03 -2.40
N GLY A 293 7.44 -0.56 -1.15
CA GLY A 293 6.38 -0.66 -0.16
C GLY A 293 6.84 -1.14 1.20
N GLY A 294 7.70 -2.15 1.28
CA GLY A 294 8.12 -2.74 2.54
C GLY A 294 7.10 -3.72 3.13
N SER A 295 6.35 -4.43 2.27
CA SER A 295 5.41 -5.47 2.70
C SER A 295 6.11 -6.62 3.43
N LYS A 296 5.37 -7.44 4.19
CA LYS A 296 5.90 -8.65 4.84
C LYS A 296 6.57 -9.58 3.83
N ASP A 297 5.87 -9.84 2.72
CA ASP A 297 6.38 -10.69 1.66
C ASP A 297 7.55 -10.04 0.91
N GLY A 298 7.52 -8.72 0.71
CA GLY A 298 8.60 -7.96 0.09
C GLY A 298 9.88 -7.98 0.92
N LEU A 299 9.80 -7.70 2.23
CA LEU A 299 10.96 -7.76 3.12
C LEU A 299 11.50 -9.20 3.23
N GLN A 300 10.62 -10.22 3.28
CA GLN A 300 11.06 -11.61 3.26
C GLN A 300 11.73 -11.95 1.92
N ALA A 301 11.19 -11.46 0.79
CA ALA A 301 11.79 -11.67 -0.53
C ALA A 301 13.18 -11.01 -0.66
N VAL A 302 13.42 -9.88 0.02
CA VAL A 302 14.76 -9.26 0.11
C VAL A 302 15.72 -10.19 0.88
N LYS A 303 15.29 -10.71 2.04
CA LYS A 303 16.09 -11.68 2.83
C LYS A 303 16.46 -12.93 2.03
N ASP A 304 15.50 -13.46 1.26
CA ASP A 304 15.65 -14.67 0.45
C ASP A 304 16.36 -14.42 -0.89
N GLY A 305 16.68 -13.16 -1.21
CA GLY A 305 17.34 -12.75 -2.46
C GLY A 305 16.47 -12.91 -3.70
N VAL A 306 15.16 -12.90 -3.54
CA VAL A 306 14.19 -12.83 -4.64
C VAL A 306 14.06 -11.39 -5.14
N ILE A 307 14.13 -10.43 -4.24
CA ILE A 307 14.20 -8.99 -4.49
C ILE A 307 15.59 -8.49 -4.04
N ASP A 308 16.26 -7.64 -4.82
CA ASP A 308 17.58 -7.11 -4.50
C ASP A 308 17.50 -5.83 -3.67
N GLY A 309 16.43 -5.07 -3.78
CA GLY A 309 16.14 -3.88 -2.98
C GLY A 309 14.69 -3.46 -3.07
N THR A 310 14.21 -2.76 -2.05
CA THR A 310 12.87 -2.16 -2.02
C THR A 310 12.92 -0.83 -1.29
N THR A 311 11.88 -0.01 -1.45
CA THR A 311 11.70 1.23 -0.70
C THR A 311 10.63 0.99 0.37
N TYR A 312 10.99 1.11 1.65
CA TYR A 312 10.05 0.98 2.77
C TYR A 312 9.31 2.29 3.02
N MET A 313 8.01 2.18 3.25
CA MET A 313 7.12 3.21 3.77
C MET A 313 6.10 2.56 4.71
N SER A 314 5.72 3.24 5.80
CA SER A 314 4.76 2.70 6.77
C SER A 314 3.33 3.08 6.39
N ALA A 315 2.52 2.08 6.05
CA ALA A 315 1.08 2.25 5.82
C ALA A 315 0.33 2.50 7.14
N VAL A 316 0.79 1.89 8.23
CA VAL A 316 0.23 2.09 9.57
C VAL A 316 0.45 3.52 10.03
N GLU A 317 1.69 4.06 9.89
CA GLU A 317 2.00 5.44 10.23
C GLU A 317 1.16 6.42 9.40
N GLU A 318 1.01 6.17 8.10
CA GLU A 318 0.20 7.01 7.21
C GLU A 318 -1.26 7.06 7.67
N GLY A 319 -1.87 5.91 7.95
CA GLY A 319 -3.25 5.84 8.44
C GLY A 319 -3.42 6.55 9.77
N HIS A 320 -2.47 6.38 10.70
CA HIS A 320 -2.48 7.06 11.99
C HIS A 320 -2.40 8.57 11.82
N LEU A 321 -1.43 9.07 11.05
CA LEU A 321 -1.21 10.49 10.82
C LEU A 321 -2.38 11.16 10.07
N ALA A 322 -3.06 10.42 9.18
CA ALA A 322 -4.25 10.94 8.50
C ALA A 322 -5.37 11.26 9.51
N ILE A 323 -5.61 10.40 10.50
CA ILE A 323 -6.62 10.65 11.54
C ILE A 323 -6.14 11.66 12.55
N GLU A 324 -4.89 11.58 13.02
CA GLU A 324 -4.30 12.58 13.92
C GLU A 324 -4.42 13.99 13.35
N THR A 325 -4.04 14.18 12.07
CA THR A 325 -4.12 15.48 11.37
C THR A 325 -5.57 15.95 11.23
N SER A 326 -6.49 15.02 10.92
CA SER A 326 -7.92 15.31 10.84
C SER A 326 -8.47 15.82 12.18
N VAL A 327 -8.12 15.15 13.27
CA VAL A 327 -8.57 15.55 14.64
C VAL A 327 -7.97 16.88 15.06
N LYS A 328 -6.70 17.13 14.80
CA LYS A 328 -6.05 18.43 15.06
C LYS A 328 -6.81 19.57 14.34
N TYR A 329 -7.11 19.36 13.06
CA TYR A 329 -7.87 20.35 12.29
C TYR A 329 -9.27 20.59 12.88
N LEU A 330 -10.02 19.53 13.21
CA LEU A 330 -11.35 19.63 13.77
C LEU A 330 -11.37 20.31 15.16
N ASN A 331 -10.27 20.22 15.90
CA ASN A 331 -10.06 20.93 17.15
C ASN A 331 -9.68 22.42 16.94
N GLY A 332 -9.49 22.87 15.70
CA GLY A 332 -9.08 24.23 15.36
C GLY A 332 -7.58 24.47 15.50
N GLU A 333 -6.78 23.42 15.57
CA GLU A 333 -5.33 23.50 15.57
C GLU A 333 -4.80 23.78 14.15
N LYS A 334 -3.63 24.44 14.06
CA LYS A 334 -2.96 24.61 12.78
C LYS A 334 -2.38 23.26 12.33
N VAL A 335 -2.68 22.85 11.11
CA VAL A 335 -2.07 21.70 10.44
C VAL A 335 -1.22 22.16 9.26
N GLU A 336 -0.18 21.41 8.94
CA GLU A 336 0.63 21.69 7.75
C GLU A 336 -0.09 21.25 6.48
N PRO A 337 0.10 21.93 5.35
CA PRO A 337 -0.53 21.54 4.08
C PRO A 337 -0.17 20.13 3.62
N VAL A 338 1.03 19.66 3.97
CA VAL A 338 1.56 18.35 3.62
C VAL A 338 2.26 17.74 4.84
N THR A 339 1.94 16.49 5.13
CA THR A 339 2.68 15.63 6.09
C THR A 339 3.28 14.47 5.31
N GLU A 340 4.59 14.50 5.11
CA GLU A 340 5.28 13.52 4.29
C GLU A 340 5.64 12.26 5.10
N ILE A 341 5.29 11.08 4.59
CA ILE A 341 5.69 9.78 5.10
C ILE A 341 7.11 9.48 4.65
N ARG A 342 7.96 9.10 5.59
CA ARG A 342 9.37 8.80 5.32
C ARG A 342 9.52 7.57 4.44
N GLN A 343 10.43 7.68 3.48
CA GLN A 343 10.82 6.60 2.58
C GLN A 343 12.25 6.18 2.87
N VAL A 344 12.51 4.88 2.90
CA VAL A 344 13.84 4.34 3.24
C VAL A 344 14.18 3.20 2.29
N GLU A 345 15.37 3.26 1.69
CA GLU A 345 15.92 2.12 0.94
C GLU A 345 16.15 0.92 1.87
N VAL A 346 15.67 -0.23 1.45
CA VAL A 346 15.87 -1.50 2.14
C VAL A 346 16.54 -2.49 1.19
N ASN A 347 17.60 -3.09 1.67
CA ASN A 347 18.36 -4.13 1.00
C ASN A 347 18.77 -5.23 2.02
N ARG A 348 19.59 -6.21 1.61
CA ARG A 348 20.01 -7.30 2.50
C ARG A 348 20.73 -6.86 3.77
N ASP A 349 21.45 -5.73 3.72
CA ASP A 349 22.29 -5.30 4.84
C ASP A 349 21.46 -4.69 5.99
N ASN A 350 20.26 -4.17 5.68
CA ASN A 350 19.44 -3.46 6.65
C ASN A 350 18.02 -4.03 6.85
N VAL A 351 17.59 -5.01 6.05
CA VAL A 351 16.21 -5.53 6.06
C VAL A 351 15.75 -6.07 7.42
N ASP A 352 16.67 -6.56 8.25
CA ASP A 352 16.33 -7.07 9.58
C ASP A 352 15.93 -5.98 10.58
N THR A 353 16.16 -4.72 10.25
CA THR A 353 15.74 -3.56 11.07
C THR A 353 14.32 -3.09 10.77
N PHE A 354 13.68 -3.64 9.75
CA PHE A 354 12.33 -3.27 9.32
C PHE A 354 11.32 -4.36 9.66
N LYS A 355 10.09 -3.94 9.91
CA LYS A 355 8.95 -4.82 10.13
C LYS A 355 7.95 -4.61 9.01
N GLY A 356 7.65 -5.67 8.27
CA GLY A 356 6.58 -5.63 7.26
C GLY A 356 5.20 -5.49 7.92
N GLU A 357 4.33 -4.71 7.31
CA GLU A 357 3.03 -4.35 7.89
C GLU A 357 1.86 -5.09 7.23
N TRP A 358 1.93 -5.45 5.95
CA TRP A 358 0.88 -6.17 5.21
C TRP A 358 1.38 -7.42 4.50
#